data_01cc8c160fa15d440cc9f7bebc8ecc0d
#
_entry.id   01cc8c160fa15d440cc9f7bebc8ecc0d
#
_cell.length_a   1.000
_cell.length_b   1.000
_cell.length_c   1.000
_cell.angle_alpha   90.00
_cell.angle_beta   90.00
_cell.angle_gamma   90.00
#
_symmetry.space_group_name_H-M   'P 1'
#
loop_
_entity.id
_entity.type
_entity.pdbx_description
1 polymer ?
#
loop_
_entity_poly.entity_id
_entity_poly.type
_entity_poly.pdbx_seq_one_letter_code
_entity_poly.pdbx_strand_id
1 'polypeptide(L)'
;IALDGLSDVSTSGVNSGEILKYNGSSWAPAADNSGASALTIKDEGTDKTTAASSIDFVGAGVTATNSGTDVTVTIPGASGSGSPEITWTLTANGSSDYVFSGDGFPSSQNDPTLYLMRGQTYKFTNNTGGHPFRIQSTTATPGGGTKYDDGVTNQDATGATNQTLTFVVPM
;
A
#
# COMPACT_ATOMS: atom_id res chain seq x y z
N ILE A 1 19.91 32.25 -51.53
CA ILE A 1 19.76 33.22 -50.42
C ILE A 1 20.23 32.50 -49.18
N ALA A 2 21.25 33.04 -48.50
CA ALA A 2 21.69 32.52 -47.21
C ALA A 2 20.70 33.01 -46.12
N LEU A 3 20.60 32.26 -45.02
CA LEU A 3 19.66 32.54 -43.95
C LEU A 3 19.92 33.89 -43.26
N ASP A 4 21.21 34.27 -43.16
CA ASP A 4 21.69 35.54 -42.64
C ASP A 4 21.44 36.74 -43.57
N GLY A 5 20.93 36.50 -44.78
CA GLY A 5 20.51 37.53 -45.73
C GLY A 5 19.06 37.99 -45.51
N LEU A 6 18.33 37.42 -44.57
CA LEU A 6 16.97 37.82 -44.18
C LEU A 6 17.04 38.87 -43.08
N SER A 7 16.26 39.94 -43.24
CA SER A 7 16.35 41.14 -42.33
C SER A 7 15.83 40.85 -40.93
N ASP A 8 15.07 39.80 -40.76
CA ASP A 8 14.47 39.38 -39.49
C ASP A 8 15.11 38.13 -38.86
N VAL A 9 16.22 37.67 -39.43
CA VAL A 9 16.98 36.49 -38.96
C VAL A 9 18.37 36.87 -38.55
N SER A 10 18.76 36.56 -37.34
CA SER A 10 20.13 36.68 -36.86
C SER A 10 20.74 35.29 -36.66
N THR A 11 21.86 35.02 -37.31
CA THR A 11 22.63 33.79 -37.09
C THR A 11 23.94 34.09 -36.35
N SER A 12 24.13 35.34 -35.91
CA SER A 12 25.33 35.77 -35.20
C SER A 12 25.39 35.13 -33.81
N GLY A 13 26.53 34.50 -33.51
CA GLY A 13 26.78 33.90 -32.18
C GLY A 13 26.09 32.54 -31.93
N VAL A 14 25.61 31.89 -33.01
CA VAL A 14 25.00 30.55 -32.87
C VAL A 14 26.04 29.53 -32.37
N ASN A 15 25.69 28.78 -31.37
CA ASN A 15 26.47 27.67 -30.82
C ASN A 15 25.87 26.31 -31.21
N SER A 16 26.67 25.26 -31.10
CA SER A 16 26.16 23.89 -31.31
C SER A 16 25.06 23.55 -30.33
N GLY A 17 23.92 23.08 -30.84
CA GLY A 17 22.75 22.71 -30.03
C GLY A 17 21.75 23.85 -29.82
N GLU A 18 21.98 25.04 -30.37
CA GLU A 18 21.00 26.10 -30.39
C GLU A 18 20.08 26.01 -31.61
N ILE A 19 18.89 26.52 -31.45
CA ILE A 19 17.85 26.64 -32.47
C ILE A 19 17.61 28.12 -32.78
N LEU A 20 17.07 28.44 -33.97
CA LEU A 20 16.50 29.75 -34.21
C LEU A 20 15.11 29.81 -33.57
N LYS A 21 14.94 30.76 -32.66
CA LYS A 21 13.67 31.01 -31.96
C LYS A 21 13.20 32.44 -32.20
N TYR A 22 11.91 32.63 -32.47
CA TYR A 22 11.32 33.96 -32.61
C TYR A 22 11.19 34.61 -31.24
N ASN A 23 11.75 35.80 -31.07
CA ASN A 23 11.77 36.54 -29.78
C ASN A 23 10.68 37.61 -29.67
N GLY A 24 9.75 37.68 -30.64
CA GLY A 24 8.73 38.73 -30.77
C GLY A 24 9.06 39.78 -31.82
N SER A 25 10.32 39.86 -32.31
CA SER A 25 10.76 40.84 -33.32
C SER A 25 11.58 40.19 -34.42
N SER A 26 12.43 39.25 -34.09
CA SER A 26 13.31 38.56 -35.01
C SER A 26 13.54 37.09 -34.60
N TRP A 27 14.08 36.30 -35.54
CA TRP A 27 14.57 34.96 -35.27
C TRP A 27 16.03 35.04 -34.85
N ALA A 28 16.34 34.54 -33.65
CA ALA A 28 17.68 34.57 -33.08
C ALA A 28 18.07 33.21 -32.47
N PRO A 29 19.38 32.92 -32.38
CA PRO A 29 19.86 31.75 -31.69
C PRO A 29 19.38 31.72 -30.23
N ALA A 30 18.88 30.60 -29.81
CA ALA A 30 18.44 30.37 -28.44
C ALA A 30 18.64 28.90 -28.06
N ALA A 31 18.80 28.63 -26.80
CA ALA A 31 18.86 27.28 -26.29
C ALA A 31 17.65 26.46 -26.73
N ASP A 32 17.86 25.24 -27.21
CA ASP A 32 16.83 24.29 -27.48
C ASP A 32 16.32 23.74 -26.13
N ASN A 33 15.26 24.36 -25.63
CA ASN A 33 14.57 23.90 -24.42
C ASN A 33 13.39 22.96 -24.74
N SER A 34 13.31 22.44 -25.98
CA SER A 34 12.25 21.53 -26.43
C SER A 34 12.44 20.08 -25.93
N GLY A 35 13.48 19.81 -25.20
CA GLY A 35 13.76 18.53 -24.60
C GLY A 35 13.62 18.54 -23.08
N ALA A 36 12.66 17.81 -22.60
CA ALA A 36 12.52 17.33 -21.23
C ALA A 36 12.68 18.39 -20.13
N SER A 37 11.60 18.83 -19.58
CA SER A 37 11.60 19.28 -18.17
C SER A 37 12.27 18.16 -17.38
N ALA A 38 13.46 18.42 -16.82
CA ALA A 38 14.15 17.43 -16.02
C ALA A 38 13.23 16.96 -14.89
N LEU A 39 12.89 15.68 -14.88
CA LEU A 39 12.03 15.10 -13.87
C LEU A 39 12.80 14.98 -12.56
N THR A 40 12.36 15.68 -11.53
CA THR A 40 12.90 15.53 -10.18
C THR A 40 12.22 14.34 -9.50
N ILE A 41 13.00 13.35 -9.09
CA ILE A 41 12.56 12.23 -8.30
C ILE A 41 12.86 12.51 -6.83
N LYS A 42 11.84 12.38 -6.00
CA LYS A 42 11.94 12.56 -4.54
C LYS A 42 11.55 11.27 -3.81
N ASP A 43 12.16 11.09 -2.65
CA ASP A 43 11.81 10.07 -1.67
C ASP A 43 11.55 10.78 -0.34
N GLU A 44 10.32 10.73 0.15
CA GLU A 44 9.85 11.45 1.34
C GLU A 44 10.23 12.95 1.35
N GLY A 45 10.12 13.59 0.18
CA GLY A 45 10.46 15.01 -0.01
C GLY A 45 11.93 15.30 -0.27
N THR A 46 12.84 14.32 -0.14
CA THR A 46 14.27 14.47 -0.42
C THR A 46 14.56 14.16 -1.88
N ASP A 47 15.27 15.05 -2.57
CA ASP A 47 15.65 14.86 -3.97
C ASP A 47 16.62 13.69 -4.11
N LYS A 48 16.26 12.69 -4.91
CA LYS A 48 17.16 11.59 -5.31
C LYS A 48 17.89 11.91 -6.60
N THR A 49 17.24 12.56 -7.53
CA THR A 49 17.82 13.13 -8.75
C THR A 49 16.93 14.25 -9.27
N THR A 50 17.56 15.25 -9.89
CA THR A 50 16.87 16.39 -10.54
C THR A 50 16.87 16.27 -12.07
N ALA A 51 17.42 15.21 -12.62
CA ALA A 51 17.60 15.01 -14.06
C ALA A 51 17.39 13.56 -14.48
N ALA A 52 16.31 12.93 -13.98
CA ALA A 52 15.94 11.59 -14.40
C ALA A 52 15.54 11.59 -15.88
N SER A 53 16.16 10.72 -16.67
CA SER A 53 15.80 10.47 -18.07
C SER A 53 14.83 9.30 -18.24
N SER A 54 14.74 8.43 -17.24
CA SER A 54 13.81 7.30 -17.18
C SER A 54 13.50 6.92 -15.74
N ILE A 55 12.37 6.28 -15.52
CA ILE A 55 12.00 5.61 -14.28
C ILE A 55 11.67 4.18 -14.63
N ASP A 56 12.36 3.23 -14.00
CA ASP A 56 12.08 1.81 -14.14
C ASP A 56 11.42 1.29 -12.86
N PHE A 57 10.22 0.75 -12.99
CA PHE A 57 9.46 0.17 -11.89
C PHE A 57 9.66 -1.33 -11.88
N VAL A 58 10.48 -1.84 -10.95
CA VAL A 58 10.84 -3.25 -10.84
C VAL A 58 10.15 -3.89 -9.65
N GLY A 59 9.80 -5.17 -9.78
CA GLY A 59 9.19 -5.97 -8.73
C GLY A 59 7.99 -6.78 -9.19
N ALA A 60 7.78 -7.93 -8.57
CA ALA A 60 6.63 -8.78 -8.88
C ALA A 60 5.32 -8.05 -8.53
N GLY A 61 4.47 -7.88 -9.53
CA GLY A 61 3.16 -7.24 -9.36
C GLY A 61 3.14 -5.73 -9.53
N VAL A 62 4.28 -5.04 -9.69
CA VAL A 62 4.27 -3.64 -10.12
C VAL A 62 3.90 -3.57 -11.59
N THR A 63 2.87 -2.82 -11.92
CA THR A 63 2.43 -2.61 -13.32
C THR A 63 2.34 -1.13 -13.63
N ALA A 64 2.82 -0.74 -14.81
CA ALA A 64 2.63 0.58 -15.36
C ALA A 64 1.78 0.48 -16.64
N THR A 65 0.72 1.25 -16.72
CA THR A 65 -0.15 1.34 -17.90
C THR A 65 -0.24 2.79 -18.34
N ASN A 66 -0.41 3.02 -19.65
CA ASN A 66 -0.58 4.35 -20.19
C ASN A 66 -1.94 4.52 -20.88
N SER A 67 -2.49 5.72 -20.79
CA SER A 67 -3.64 6.17 -21.55
C SER A 67 -3.36 7.59 -22.06
N GLY A 68 -3.06 7.70 -23.35
CA GLY A 68 -2.59 8.96 -23.94
C GLY A 68 -1.26 9.40 -23.31
N THR A 69 -1.25 10.54 -22.65
CA THR A 69 -0.09 11.11 -21.95
C THR A 69 0.00 10.70 -20.48
N ASP A 70 -1.04 10.04 -19.95
CA ASP A 70 -1.12 9.68 -18.56
C ASP A 70 -0.55 8.27 -18.33
N VAL A 71 0.27 8.12 -17.29
CA VAL A 71 0.81 6.85 -16.84
C VAL A 71 0.29 6.54 -15.44
N THR A 72 -0.36 5.38 -15.31
CA THR A 72 -0.79 4.87 -14.01
C THR A 72 0.15 3.76 -13.58
N VAL A 73 0.76 3.91 -12.41
CA VAL A 73 1.58 2.88 -11.77
C VAL A 73 0.80 2.27 -10.62
N THR A 74 0.54 0.96 -10.72
CA THR A 74 -0.10 0.20 -9.66
C THR A 74 0.95 -0.57 -8.88
N ILE A 75 1.05 -0.31 -7.59
CA ILE A 75 1.93 -1.00 -6.65
C ILE A 75 1.05 -1.83 -5.71
N PRO A 76 0.94 -3.15 -5.94
CA PRO A 76 0.17 -4.03 -5.04
C PRO A 76 0.81 -4.03 -3.64
N GLY A 77 0.01 -3.83 -2.63
CA GLY A 77 0.48 -3.76 -1.25
C GLY A 77 0.74 -2.34 -0.72
N ALA A 78 0.67 -1.29 -1.57
CA ALA A 78 0.59 0.10 -1.09
C ALA A 78 -0.81 0.46 -0.53
N SER A 79 -1.81 -0.38 -0.72
CA SER A 79 -3.04 -0.33 0.09
C SER A 79 -2.63 -0.75 1.48
N GLY A 80 -2.53 0.19 2.42
CA GLY A 80 -2.16 -0.05 3.81
C GLY A 80 -3.11 -1.05 4.48
N SER A 81 -2.94 -2.32 4.18
CA SER A 81 -3.60 -3.46 4.79
C SER A 81 -3.07 -4.75 4.16
N GLY A 82 -1.84 -5.08 4.42
CA GLY A 82 -1.20 -6.25 3.85
C GLY A 82 -0.16 -6.91 4.74
N SER A 83 -0.25 -6.80 6.04
CA SER A 83 0.22 -7.88 6.89
C SER A 83 -0.57 -9.12 6.51
N PRO A 84 0.06 -10.25 6.21
CA PRO A 84 -0.66 -11.48 5.92
C PRO A 84 -1.68 -11.71 7.03
N GLU A 85 -2.94 -11.82 6.64
CA GLU A 85 -4.03 -12.02 7.58
C GLU A 85 -3.93 -13.45 8.12
N ILE A 86 -3.87 -13.60 9.41
CA ILE A 86 -3.85 -14.91 10.06
C ILE A 86 -5.28 -15.26 10.44
N THR A 87 -5.75 -16.39 9.95
CA THR A 87 -7.13 -16.82 10.13
C THR A 87 -7.20 -18.12 10.92
N TRP A 88 -8.00 -18.10 11.98
CA TRP A 88 -8.32 -19.27 12.78
C TRP A 88 -9.81 -19.57 12.74
N THR A 89 -10.13 -20.84 12.69
CA THR A 89 -11.50 -21.33 12.89
C THR A 89 -11.59 -21.91 14.30
N LEU A 90 -12.61 -21.46 15.03
CA LEU A 90 -12.94 -21.90 16.38
C LEU A 90 -14.12 -22.88 16.31
N THR A 91 -13.94 -24.05 16.89
CA THR A 91 -15.01 -25.00 17.21
C THR A 91 -15.07 -25.17 18.72
N ALA A 92 -16.02 -25.94 19.23
CA ALA A 92 -16.15 -26.18 20.66
C ALA A 92 -15.98 -27.67 20.98
N ASN A 93 -15.35 -27.95 22.11
CA ASN A 93 -15.38 -29.26 22.75
C ASN A 93 -16.35 -29.21 23.91
N GLY A 94 -17.66 -29.36 23.62
CA GLY A 94 -18.72 -29.14 24.59
C GLY A 94 -18.72 -27.70 25.11
N SER A 95 -18.80 -27.54 26.42
CA SER A 95 -18.71 -26.24 27.12
C SER A 95 -17.33 -26.01 27.77
N SER A 96 -16.35 -26.89 27.49
CA SER A 96 -15.05 -26.87 28.18
C SER A 96 -14.05 -26.01 27.49
N ASP A 97 -13.90 -26.16 26.17
CA ASP A 97 -12.78 -25.56 25.43
C ASP A 97 -13.23 -24.92 24.13
N TYR A 98 -12.53 -23.85 23.70
CA TYR A 98 -12.48 -23.43 22.31
C TYR A 98 -11.37 -24.22 21.61
N VAL A 99 -11.70 -24.82 20.48
CA VAL A 99 -10.76 -25.61 19.68
C VAL A 99 -10.34 -24.78 18.47
N PHE A 100 -9.07 -24.43 18.40
CA PHE A 100 -8.48 -23.64 17.34
C PHE A 100 -7.91 -24.49 16.23
N SER A 101 -8.14 -24.10 14.99
CA SER A 101 -7.51 -24.67 13.79
C SER A 101 -7.25 -23.59 12.77
N GLY A 102 -6.34 -23.81 11.83
CA GLY A 102 -5.99 -22.87 10.76
C GLY A 102 -4.51 -22.50 10.79
N ASP A 103 -4.20 -21.26 10.42
CA ASP A 103 -2.82 -20.83 10.22
C ASP A 103 -1.93 -21.06 11.45
N GLY A 104 -0.79 -21.70 11.20
CA GLY A 104 0.20 -22.01 12.26
C GLY A 104 -0.14 -23.19 13.16
N PHE A 105 -1.32 -23.81 13.04
CA PHE A 105 -1.69 -25.02 13.77
C PHE A 105 -1.59 -26.26 12.89
N PRO A 106 -0.64 -27.18 13.14
CA PRO A 106 -0.53 -28.44 12.38
C PRO A 106 -1.70 -29.40 12.66
N SER A 107 -2.37 -29.22 13.79
CA SER A 107 -3.59 -29.92 14.20
C SER A 107 -4.40 -29.02 15.11
N SER A 108 -5.70 -29.33 15.32
CA SER A 108 -6.56 -28.59 16.25
C SER A 108 -6.02 -28.60 17.68
N GLN A 109 -6.09 -27.45 18.35
CA GLN A 109 -5.60 -27.22 19.71
C GLN A 109 -6.72 -26.68 20.60
N ASN A 110 -6.83 -27.21 21.82
CA ASN A 110 -7.78 -26.74 22.84
C ASN A 110 -7.15 -25.57 23.60
N ASP A 111 -7.84 -24.45 23.66
CA ASP A 111 -7.46 -23.24 24.42
C ASP A 111 -5.95 -22.89 24.31
N PRO A 112 -5.39 -22.77 23.11
CA PRO A 112 -3.96 -22.56 22.95
C PRO A 112 -3.54 -21.18 23.44
N THR A 113 -2.31 -21.05 23.91
CA THR A 113 -1.70 -19.74 24.10
C THR A 113 -1.34 -19.16 22.73
N LEU A 114 -1.89 -18.01 22.42
CA LEU A 114 -1.62 -17.28 21.16
C LEU A 114 -0.56 -16.20 21.38
N TYR A 115 0.46 -16.17 20.52
CA TYR A 115 1.47 -15.13 20.50
C TYR A 115 1.17 -14.20 19.32
N LEU A 116 0.76 -12.97 19.62
CA LEU A 116 0.31 -12.01 18.62
C LEU A 116 1.39 -10.95 18.36
N MET A 117 1.57 -10.58 17.10
CA MET A 117 2.49 -9.53 16.68
C MET A 117 1.75 -8.20 16.57
N ARG A 118 2.37 -7.11 17.04
CA ARG A 118 1.84 -5.75 16.88
C ARG A 118 1.71 -5.39 15.39
N GLY A 119 0.65 -4.66 15.06
CA GLY A 119 0.32 -4.26 13.70
C GLY A 119 -0.25 -5.37 12.81
N GLN A 120 -0.31 -6.62 13.30
CA GLN A 120 -0.83 -7.76 12.56
C GLN A 120 -2.35 -7.89 12.73
N THR A 121 -3.02 -8.36 11.67
CA THR A 121 -4.46 -8.66 11.68
C THR A 121 -4.70 -10.16 11.91
N TYR A 122 -5.56 -10.46 12.87
CA TYR A 122 -6.00 -11.82 13.20
C TYR A 122 -7.51 -11.93 13.05
N LYS A 123 -7.97 -13.00 12.39
CA LYS A 123 -9.38 -13.33 12.24
C LYS A 123 -9.71 -14.62 12.97
N PHE A 124 -10.78 -14.55 13.75
CA PHE A 124 -11.33 -15.68 14.52
C PHE A 124 -12.73 -15.97 13.99
N THR A 125 -12.85 -16.95 13.10
CA THR A 125 -14.16 -17.39 12.60
C THR A 125 -14.77 -18.35 13.60
N ASN A 126 -15.81 -17.90 14.28
CA ASN A 126 -16.48 -18.66 15.34
C ASN A 126 -17.48 -19.64 14.74
N ASN A 127 -17.16 -20.92 14.79
CA ASN A 127 -17.99 -22.04 14.35
C ASN A 127 -18.31 -22.99 15.53
N THR A 128 -18.54 -22.43 16.73
CA THR A 128 -18.80 -23.20 17.96
C THR A 128 -20.28 -23.56 18.17
N GLY A 129 -21.17 -23.17 17.26
CA GLY A 129 -22.60 -23.32 17.40
C GLY A 129 -23.22 -22.24 18.29
N GLY A 130 -23.10 -22.33 19.59
CA GLY A 130 -23.80 -21.42 20.52
C GLY A 130 -22.91 -20.57 21.42
N HIS A 131 -21.58 -20.73 21.38
CA HIS A 131 -20.67 -20.02 22.28
C HIS A 131 -20.17 -18.72 21.64
N PRO A 132 -20.43 -17.53 22.21
CA PRO A 132 -19.90 -16.27 21.70
C PRO A 132 -18.41 -16.14 22.05
N PHE A 133 -17.58 -15.74 21.06
CA PHE A 133 -16.15 -15.50 21.25
C PHE A 133 -15.84 -14.01 21.43
N ARG A 134 -14.99 -13.69 22.41
CA ARG A 134 -14.54 -12.31 22.68
C ARG A 134 -13.09 -12.27 23.16
N ILE A 135 -12.46 -11.12 23.01
CA ILE A 135 -11.15 -10.81 23.57
C ILE A 135 -11.37 -9.99 24.85
N GLN A 136 -10.69 -10.36 25.93
CA GLN A 136 -10.79 -9.73 27.25
C GLN A 136 -9.42 -9.30 27.76
N SER A 137 -9.37 -8.19 28.49
CA SER A 137 -8.16 -7.70 29.18
C SER A 137 -7.99 -8.31 30.58
N THR A 138 -9.02 -8.93 31.11
CA THR A 138 -8.99 -9.58 32.42
C THR A 138 -9.55 -11.00 32.33
N THR A 139 -8.95 -11.91 33.11
CA THR A 139 -9.53 -13.24 33.31
C THR A 139 -10.71 -13.16 34.26
N ALA A 140 -11.81 -13.77 33.90
CA ALA A 140 -12.96 -13.94 34.78
C ALA A 140 -13.75 -15.20 34.38
N THR A 141 -14.64 -15.66 35.28
CA THR A 141 -15.60 -16.69 34.95
C THR A 141 -16.34 -16.37 33.66
N PRO A 142 -16.87 -17.36 32.93
CA PRO A 142 -17.53 -17.17 31.65
C PRO A 142 -18.46 -15.96 31.62
N GLY A 143 -18.19 -14.99 30.71
CA GLY A 143 -19.02 -13.79 30.53
C GLY A 143 -18.72 -12.61 31.46
N GLY A 144 -17.79 -12.72 32.44
CA GLY A 144 -17.57 -11.70 33.48
C GLY A 144 -16.32 -10.83 33.31
N GLY A 145 -15.45 -11.09 32.31
CA GLY A 145 -14.23 -10.30 32.09
C GLY A 145 -14.47 -8.97 31.37
N THR A 146 -13.55 -8.02 31.54
CA THR A 146 -13.60 -6.75 30.81
C THR A 146 -13.20 -6.98 29.35
N LYS A 147 -14.06 -6.56 28.41
CA LYS A 147 -13.74 -6.61 26.99
C LYS A 147 -12.52 -5.75 26.68
N TYR A 148 -11.70 -6.20 25.75
CA TYR A 148 -10.62 -5.45 25.15
C TYR A 148 -11.05 -5.03 23.75
N ASP A 149 -11.36 -3.74 23.57
CA ASP A 149 -11.98 -3.25 22.35
C ASP A 149 -11.00 -2.54 21.39
N ASP A 150 -9.78 -2.22 21.85
CA ASP A 150 -8.79 -1.53 21.02
C ASP A 150 -8.31 -2.45 19.87
N GLY A 151 -8.62 -2.04 18.65
CA GLY A 151 -8.35 -2.83 17.44
C GLY A 151 -9.24 -4.04 17.20
N VAL A 152 -10.26 -4.27 18.04
CA VAL A 152 -11.18 -5.41 17.92
C VAL A 152 -12.50 -5.02 17.27
N THR A 153 -12.92 -5.80 16.29
CA THR A 153 -14.20 -5.65 15.60
C THR A 153 -15.04 -6.90 15.79
N ASN A 154 -16.34 -6.71 16.01
CA ASN A 154 -17.31 -7.78 16.20
C ASN A 154 -17.03 -8.64 17.45
N GLN A 155 -16.85 -7.97 18.61
CA GLN A 155 -16.81 -8.63 19.92
C GLN A 155 -18.11 -9.44 20.14
N ASP A 156 -17.99 -10.55 20.85
CA ASP A 156 -19.07 -11.51 21.06
C ASP A 156 -19.56 -12.16 19.76
N ALA A 157 -18.68 -12.31 18.75
CA ALA A 157 -18.99 -13.02 17.52
C ALA A 157 -19.66 -14.37 17.84
N THR A 158 -20.87 -14.59 17.33
CA THR A 158 -21.65 -15.80 17.63
C THR A 158 -21.26 -16.96 16.71
N GLY A 159 -21.13 -18.16 17.29
CA GLY A 159 -20.90 -19.38 16.53
C GLY A 159 -22.12 -19.89 15.77
N ALA A 160 -23.31 -19.42 16.10
CA ALA A 160 -24.56 -19.87 15.44
C ALA A 160 -24.63 -19.49 13.96
N THR A 161 -23.95 -18.42 13.56
CA THR A 161 -23.91 -17.91 12.17
C THR A 161 -22.49 -17.80 11.63
N ASN A 162 -21.53 -18.48 12.22
CA ASN A 162 -20.10 -18.44 11.82
C ASN A 162 -19.54 -17.03 11.70
N GLN A 163 -19.88 -16.16 12.65
CA GLN A 163 -19.39 -14.78 12.65
C GLN A 163 -17.87 -14.73 12.90
N THR A 164 -17.23 -13.75 12.31
CA THR A 164 -15.81 -13.53 12.48
C THR A 164 -15.55 -12.32 13.37
N LEU A 165 -14.76 -12.51 14.43
CA LEU A 165 -14.12 -11.43 15.16
C LEU A 165 -12.79 -11.11 14.49
N THR A 166 -12.53 -9.82 14.26
CA THR A 166 -11.25 -9.36 13.72
C THR A 166 -10.51 -8.56 14.77
N PHE A 167 -9.23 -8.85 14.94
CA PHE A 167 -8.34 -8.11 15.85
C PHE A 167 -7.12 -7.60 15.09
N VAL A 168 -7.01 -6.29 14.98
CA VAL A 168 -5.79 -5.60 14.54
C VAL A 168 -5.00 -5.24 15.79
N VAL A 169 -3.91 -5.92 16.05
CA VAL A 169 -3.12 -5.70 17.27
C VAL A 169 -2.50 -4.30 17.23
N PRO A 170 -2.77 -3.43 18.22
CA PRO A 170 -2.21 -2.09 18.28
C PRO A 170 -0.67 -2.06 18.21
N MET A 171 -0.11 -0.98 17.64
CA MET A 171 1.33 -0.76 17.49
C MET A 171 2.02 -0.51 18.83
#